data_c6dcb393c515b5384462d895cd40b2f7
#
_entry.id   c6dcb393c515b5384462d895cd40b2f7
#
_cell.length_a   1.000
_cell.length_b   1.000
_cell.length_c   1.000
_cell.angle_alpha   90.00
_cell.angle_beta   90.00
_cell.angle_gamma   90.00
#
_symmetry.space_group_name_H-M   'P 1'
#
loop_
_entity.id
_entity.type
_entity.pdbx_description
1 polymer ?
#
loop_
_entity_poly.entity_id
_entity_poly.type
_entity_poly.pdbx_seq_one_letter_code
_entity_poly.pdbx_strand_id
1 'polypeptide(L)'
;MAINYNLAKVYALSDNDPEFVLQIITLFVTEVPEDLKQIELGVKTKDHKLAYSYAHKIKPSLDLLGMNVAFEEILQVEAWTKEEGKRKEINDTFASIQSQVDKAVKEIKKDFEL
;
A
#
# COMPACT_ATOMS: atom_id res chain seq x y z
N MET A 1 -6.23 -15.59 12.67
CA MET A 1 -6.91 -14.95 11.54
C MET A 1 -6.37 -13.53 11.35
N ALA A 2 -5.99 -13.17 10.13
CA ALA A 2 -5.46 -11.84 9.86
C ALA A 2 -6.58 -10.79 9.90
N ILE A 3 -6.30 -9.65 10.52
CA ILE A 3 -7.23 -8.55 10.66
C ILE A 3 -6.94 -7.44 9.65
N ASN A 4 -5.64 -7.18 9.39
CA ASN A 4 -5.21 -6.02 8.61
C ASN A 4 -4.85 -6.35 7.15
N TYR A 5 -4.92 -7.62 6.76
CA TYR A 5 -4.65 -8.06 5.40
C TYR A 5 -5.39 -9.37 5.12
N ASN A 6 -5.47 -9.75 3.84
CA ASN A 6 -6.16 -10.97 3.42
C ASN A 6 -5.40 -11.54 2.21
N LEU A 7 -4.98 -12.80 2.30
CA LEU A 7 -4.18 -13.44 1.26
C LEU A 7 -4.99 -14.31 0.29
N ALA A 8 -6.31 -14.28 0.34
CA ALA A 8 -7.15 -15.12 -0.51
C ALA A 8 -6.81 -14.97 -1.99
N LYS A 9 -6.64 -13.73 -2.46
CA LYS A 9 -6.28 -13.45 -3.87
C LYS A 9 -4.89 -13.96 -4.22
N VAL A 10 -3.94 -13.84 -3.30
CA VAL A 10 -2.57 -14.31 -3.53
C VAL A 10 -2.54 -15.83 -3.65
N TYR A 11 -3.24 -16.52 -2.76
CA TYR A 11 -3.36 -17.98 -2.84
C TYR A 11 -4.05 -18.43 -4.12
N ALA A 12 -5.10 -17.73 -4.53
CA ALA A 12 -5.81 -18.05 -5.77
C ALA A 12 -4.91 -17.91 -7.00
N LEU A 13 -4.11 -16.83 -7.06
CA LEU A 13 -3.21 -16.58 -8.18
C LEU A 13 -2.04 -17.56 -8.24
N SER A 14 -1.58 -18.03 -7.08
CA SER A 14 -0.43 -18.92 -6.97
C SER A 14 -0.82 -20.41 -6.98
N ASP A 15 -2.09 -20.72 -7.11
CA ASP A 15 -2.59 -22.09 -7.00
C ASP A 15 -2.17 -22.73 -5.67
N ASN A 16 -2.26 -21.94 -4.59
CA ASN A 16 -1.91 -22.31 -3.23
C ASN A 16 -0.42 -22.66 -3.01
N ASP A 17 0.47 -22.09 -3.84
CA ASP A 17 1.91 -22.29 -3.71
C ASP A 17 2.47 -21.43 -2.55
N PRO A 18 2.88 -22.02 -1.42
CA PRO A 18 3.35 -21.25 -0.27
C PRO A 18 4.64 -20.47 -0.53
N GLU A 19 5.51 -20.93 -1.43
CA GLU A 19 6.73 -20.20 -1.77
C GLU A 19 6.40 -18.90 -2.52
N PHE A 20 5.47 -18.98 -3.46
CA PHE A 20 5.03 -17.79 -4.19
C PHE A 20 4.36 -16.78 -3.24
N VAL A 21 3.50 -17.27 -2.34
CA VAL A 21 2.85 -16.42 -1.34
C VAL A 21 3.91 -15.71 -0.49
N LEU A 22 4.92 -16.44 -0.02
CA LEU A 22 5.99 -15.86 0.78
C LEU A 22 6.76 -14.78 0.03
N GLN A 23 7.03 -14.99 -1.27
CA GLN A 23 7.69 -13.99 -2.10
C GLN A 23 6.86 -12.71 -2.19
N ILE A 24 5.56 -12.82 -2.41
CA ILE A 24 4.67 -11.66 -2.53
C ILE A 24 4.62 -10.87 -1.21
N ILE A 25 4.46 -11.54 -0.08
CA ILE A 25 4.38 -10.85 1.21
C ILE A 25 5.73 -10.24 1.60
N THR A 26 6.84 -10.88 1.24
CA THR A 26 8.17 -10.33 1.50
C THR A 26 8.38 -9.04 0.71
N LEU A 27 7.99 -9.05 -0.57
CA LEU A 27 8.04 -7.82 -1.38
C LEU A 27 7.16 -6.72 -0.79
N PHE A 28 5.97 -7.07 -0.33
CA PHE A 28 5.07 -6.10 0.28
C PHE A 28 5.72 -5.43 1.50
N VAL A 29 6.24 -6.22 2.44
CA VAL A 29 6.79 -5.67 3.69
C VAL A 29 8.09 -4.89 3.48
N THR A 30 8.82 -5.15 2.39
CA THR A 30 10.07 -4.43 2.10
C THR A 30 9.85 -3.21 1.22
N GLU A 31 9.00 -3.30 0.19
CA GLU A 31 8.86 -2.24 -0.81
C GLU A 31 7.78 -1.22 -0.49
N VAL A 32 6.60 -1.66 -0.03
CA VAL A 32 5.48 -0.74 0.15
C VAL A 32 5.78 0.36 1.19
N PRO A 33 6.38 0.06 2.37
CA PRO A 33 6.76 1.13 3.29
C PRO A 33 7.71 2.16 2.69
N GLU A 34 8.67 1.73 1.88
CA GLU A 34 9.60 2.64 1.20
C GLU A 34 8.87 3.47 0.13
N ASP A 35 7.94 2.85 -0.60
CA ASP A 35 7.15 3.55 -1.60
C ASP A 35 6.27 4.62 -0.95
N LEU A 36 5.72 4.34 0.24
CA LEU A 36 4.94 5.34 0.99
C LEU A 36 5.79 6.55 1.36
N LYS A 37 7.06 6.35 1.69
CA LYS A 37 7.98 7.47 1.97
C LYS A 37 8.15 8.36 0.75
N GLN A 38 8.17 7.78 -0.45
CA GLN A 38 8.27 8.56 -1.70
C GLN A 38 6.98 9.33 -1.97
N ILE A 39 5.81 8.73 -1.69
CA ILE A 39 4.54 9.44 -1.79
C ILE A 39 4.53 10.64 -0.83
N GLU A 40 4.96 10.42 0.41
CA GLU A 40 5.02 11.46 1.42
C GLU A 40 5.92 12.62 0.95
N LEU A 41 7.09 12.28 0.39
CA LEU A 41 8.00 13.29 -0.15
C LEU A 41 7.33 14.09 -1.27
N GLY A 42 6.65 13.41 -2.19
CA GLY A 42 5.92 14.08 -3.27
C GLY A 42 4.82 15.01 -2.76
N VAL A 43 4.10 14.58 -1.73
CA VAL A 43 3.06 15.41 -1.10
C VAL A 43 3.68 16.66 -0.46
N LYS A 44 4.76 16.47 0.30
CA LYS A 44 5.44 17.57 1.01
C LYS A 44 6.08 18.60 0.09
N THR A 45 6.64 18.14 -1.03
CA THR A 45 7.37 19.01 -1.96
C THR A 45 6.50 19.48 -3.13
N LYS A 46 5.23 19.13 -3.15
CA LYS A 46 4.30 19.40 -4.24
C LYS A 46 4.77 18.80 -5.57
N ASP A 47 5.47 17.68 -5.49
CA ASP A 47 5.86 16.92 -6.67
C ASP A 47 4.77 15.88 -6.96
N HIS A 48 3.73 16.31 -7.66
CA HIS A 48 2.58 15.47 -7.93
C HIS A 48 2.91 14.27 -8.81
N LYS A 49 3.89 14.38 -9.70
CA LYS A 49 4.34 13.26 -10.54
C LYS A 49 4.98 12.17 -9.70
N LEU A 50 5.81 12.55 -8.74
CA LEU A 50 6.45 11.61 -7.83
C LEU A 50 5.39 10.87 -7.00
N ALA A 51 4.47 11.61 -6.40
CA ALA A 51 3.39 11.02 -5.60
C ALA A 51 2.54 10.07 -6.44
N TYR A 52 2.18 10.47 -7.66
CA TYR A 52 1.40 9.63 -8.56
C TYR A 52 2.12 8.33 -8.91
N SER A 53 3.41 8.41 -9.27
CA SER A 53 4.19 7.24 -9.67
C SER A 53 4.17 6.15 -8.61
N TYR A 54 4.40 6.53 -7.36
CA TYR A 54 4.46 5.55 -6.28
C TYR A 54 3.09 5.11 -5.80
N ALA A 55 2.09 6.00 -5.83
CA ALA A 55 0.70 5.61 -5.54
C ALA A 55 0.23 4.56 -6.56
N HIS A 56 0.50 4.79 -7.83
CA HIS A 56 0.15 3.84 -8.89
C HIS A 56 0.88 2.51 -8.73
N LYS A 57 2.15 2.57 -8.32
CA LYS A 57 2.98 1.37 -8.11
C LYS A 57 2.43 0.47 -7.01
N ILE A 58 2.00 1.04 -5.87
CA ILE A 58 1.54 0.22 -4.73
C ILE A 58 0.08 -0.22 -4.84
N LYS A 59 -0.68 0.37 -5.75
CA LYS A 59 -2.10 0.07 -5.89
C LYS A 59 -2.39 -1.43 -6.08
N PRO A 60 -1.73 -2.15 -6.99
CA PRO A 60 -1.96 -3.59 -7.14
C PRO A 60 -1.64 -4.39 -5.88
N SER A 61 -0.62 -3.99 -5.14
CA SER A 61 -0.23 -4.67 -3.90
C SER A 61 -1.31 -4.56 -2.83
N LEU A 62 -1.94 -3.38 -2.71
CA LEU A 62 -3.04 -3.18 -1.78
C LEU A 62 -4.24 -4.05 -2.15
N ASP A 63 -4.54 -4.16 -3.45
CA ASP A 63 -5.61 -5.03 -3.94
C ASP A 63 -5.31 -6.50 -3.64
N LEU A 64 -4.10 -6.97 -3.95
CA LEU A 64 -3.70 -8.36 -3.73
C LEU A 64 -3.81 -8.76 -2.27
N LEU A 65 -3.48 -7.88 -1.33
CA LEU A 65 -3.55 -8.18 0.08
C LEU A 65 -4.91 -7.86 0.71
N GLY A 66 -5.92 -7.61 -0.12
CA GLY A 66 -7.29 -7.40 0.34
C GLY A 66 -7.49 -6.16 1.18
N MET A 67 -6.61 -5.19 1.06
CA MET A 67 -6.66 -3.93 1.82
C MET A 67 -7.59 -2.94 1.10
N ASN A 68 -8.89 -3.24 1.10
CA ASN A 68 -9.87 -2.53 0.28
C ASN A 68 -10.00 -1.05 0.62
N VAL A 69 -9.97 -0.69 1.90
CA VAL A 69 -10.07 0.71 2.32
C VAL A 69 -8.83 1.49 1.86
N ALA A 70 -7.64 0.92 2.09
CA ALA A 70 -6.40 1.54 1.62
C ALA A 70 -6.37 1.66 0.09
N PHE A 71 -6.90 0.65 -0.62
CA PHE A 71 -7.00 0.69 -2.08
C PHE A 71 -7.85 1.87 -2.55
N GLU A 72 -9.04 2.05 -1.95
CA GLU A 72 -9.90 3.18 -2.28
C GLU A 72 -9.23 4.52 -1.97
N GLU A 73 -8.50 4.58 -0.86
CA GLU A 73 -7.79 5.79 -0.47
C GLU A 73 -6.63 6.10 -1.40
N ILE A 74 -5.93 5.08 -1.93
CA ILE A 74 -4.86 5.34 -2.90
C ILE A 74 -5.41 5.87 -4.22
N LEU A 75 -6.63 5.48 -4.60
CA LEU A 75 -7.31 6.07 -5.75
C LEU A 75 -7.56 7.56 -5.53
N GLN A 76 -7.90 7.95 -4.30
CA GLN A 76 -8.06 9.37 -3.94
C GLN A 76 -6.74 10.12 -4.06
N VAL A 77 -5.63 9.50 -3.67
CA VAL A 77 -4.29 10.10 -3.82
C VAL A 77 -3.98 10.30 -5.31
N GLU A 78 -4.25 9.30 -6.14
CA GLU A 78 -4.05 9.43 -7.59
C GLU A 78 -4.87 10.59 -8.17
N ALA A 79 -6.15 10.70 -7.79
CA ALA A 79 -7.01 11.79 -8.25
C ALA A 79 -6.47 13.15 -7.78
N TRP A 80 -6.03 13.22 -6.52
CA TRP A 80 -5.44 14.43 -5.95
C TRP A 80 -4.21 14.90 -6.76
N THR A 81 -3.35 13.95 -7.18
CA THR A 81 -2.17 14.31 -7.97
C THR A 81 -2.54 14.87 -9.34
N LYS A 82 -3.57 14.31 -9.97
CA LYS A 82 -4.04 14.77 -11.28
C LYS A 82 -4.66 16.16 -11.22
N GLU A 83 -5.27 16.49 -10.09
CA GLU A 83 -5.88 17.80 -9.85
C GLU A 83 -4.88 18.83 -9.31
N GLU A 84 -3.63 18.42 -9.11
CA GLU A 84 -2.58 19.24 -8.51
C GLU A 84 -3.04 19.85 -7.18
N GLY A 85 -3.65 19.00 -6.35
CA GLY A 85 -4.28 19.41 -5.09
C GLY A 85 -3.29 19.95 -4.07
N LYS A 86 -3.84 20.53 -3.01
CA LYS A 86 -3.06 21.10 -1.92
C LYS A 86 -2.74 20.01 -0.88
N ARG A 87 -1.58 20.13 -0.24
CA ARG A 87 -1.11 19.18 0.76
C ARG A 87 -2.15 18.89 1.86
N LYS A 88 -2.79 19.92 2.40
CA LYS A 88 -3.75 19.74 3.49
C LYS A 88 -4.98 18.93 3.10
N GLU A 89 -5.29 18.87 1.79
CA GLU A 89 -6.44 18.12 1.30
C GLU A 89 -6.22 16.61 1.33
N ILE A 90 -4.95 16.17 1.31
CA ILE A 90 -4.62 14.75 1.22
C ILE A 90 -3.95 14.19 2.48
N ASN A 91 -3.57 15.05 3.44
CA ASN A 91 -2.84 14.61 4.63
C ASN A 91 -3.55 13.49 5.40
N ASP A 92 -4.84 13.64 5.65
CA ASP A 92 -5.60 12.65 6.43
C ASP A 92 -5.75 11.33 5.68
N THR A 93 -5.99 11.41 4.38
CA THR A 93 -6.09 10.21 3.52
C THR A 93 -4.77 9.46 3.51
N PHE A 94 -3.66 10.18 3.32
CA PHE A 94 -2.34 9.56 3.33
C PHE A 94 -2.01 8.95 4.68
N ALA A 95 -2.31 9.65 5.78
CA ALA A 95 -2.07 9.13 7.13
C ALA A 95 -2.86 7.85 7.39
N SER A 96 -4.09 7.75 6.87
CA SER A 96 -4.91 6.56 6.96
C SER A 96 -4.27 5.37 6.23
N ILE A 97 -3.80 5.59 5.01
CA ILE A 97 -3.10 4.55 4.23
C ILE A 97 -1.86 4.08 4.99
N GLN A 98 -1.06 5.01 5.46
CA GLN A 98 0.18 4.72 6.20
C GLN A 98 -0.09 3.87 7.44
N SER A 99 -1.11 4.24 8.21
CA SER A 99 -1.51 3.49 9.40
C SER A 99 -1.94 2.06 9.06
N GLN A 100 -2.74 1.89 8.02
CA GLN A 100 -3.21 0.57 7.58
C GLN A 100 -2.06 -0.30 7.11
N VAL A 101 -1.14 0.26 6.33
CA VAL A 101 0.05 -0.47 5.84
C VAL A 101 0.94 -0.86 7.02
N ASP A 102 1.18 0.05 7.98
CA ASP A 102 1.97 -0.25 9.18
C ASP A 102 1.40 -1.43 9.95
N LYS A 103 0.10 -1.44 10.16
CA LYS A 103 -0.57 -2.52 10.88
C LYS A 103 -0.49 -3.84 10.13
N ALA A 104 -0.68 -3.81 8.81
CA ALA A 104 -0.57 -5.01 7.97
C ALA A 104 0.86 -5.55 7.98
N VAL A 105 1.87 -4.69 7.85
CA VAL A 105 3.28 -5.08 7.88
C VAL A 105 3.64 -5.75 9.21
N LYS A 106 3.22 -5.16 10.32
CA LYS A 106 3.49 -5.72 11.65
C LYS A 106 2.83 -7.08 11.82
N GLU A 107 1.59 -7.22 11.39
CA GLU A 107 0.85 -8.47 11.48
C GLU A 107 1.50 -9.55 10.60
N ILE A 108 1.87 -9.22 9.37
CA ILE A 108 2.54 -10.15 8.44
C ILE A 108 3.87 -10.62 9.03
N LYS A 109 4.68 -9.70 9.54
CA LYS A 109 5.98 -10.06 10.12
C LYS A 109 5.83 -11.02 11.28
N LYS A 110 4.79 -10.83 12.10
CA LYS A 110 4.49 -11.74 13.21
C LYS A 110 4.01 -13.09 12.70
N ASP A 111 3.05 -13.10 11.77
CA ASP A 111 2.42 -14.32 11.28
C ASP A 111 3.37 -15.21 10.48
N PHE A 112 4.32 -14.62 9.77
CA PHE A 112 5.27 -15.33 8.91
C PHE A 112 6.71 -15.31 9.44
N GLU A 113 6.91 -14.80 10.64
CA GLU A 113 8.23 -14.74 11.30
C GLU A 113 9.28 -14.02 10.45
N LEU A 114 8.90 -12.90 9.88
CA LEU A 114 9.80 -12.05 9.09
C LEU A 114 10.52 -10.95 9.95
#